data_f31f5628be2478c76a776a4822a90343
#
_entry.id   f31f5628be2478c76a776a4822a90343
#
_cell.length_a   1.000
_cell.length_b   1.000
_cell.length_c   1.000
_cell.angle_alpha   90.00
_cell.angle_beta   90.00
_cell.angle_gamma   90.00
#
_symmetry.space_group_name_H-M   'P 1'
#
loop_
_entity.id
_entity.type
_entity.pdbx_description
1 polymer ?
#
loop_
_entity_poly.entity_id
_entity_poly.type
_entity_poly.pdbx_seq_one_letter_code
_entity_poly.pdbx_strand_id
1 'polypeptide(L)'
;MKLSKIKMFFKFNKYSIIETVWSIGSLIVDTLMLHHWGWTFAPVWYLNVMFALCVFITFYGFFRSFISWKAYKVRKEDYIRTTAMFEKYGVKKSILYNMQTEPCSQEVAKQLAKDFNVELEKIND
;
A
#
# COMPACT_ATOMS: atom_id res chain seq x y z
N MET A 1 -3.98 23.46 -0.49
CA MET A 1 -5.00 22.95 0.45
C MET A 1 -4.52 21.67 1.08
N LYS A 2 -4.61 21.59 2.39
CA LYS A 2 -4.26 20.36 3.11
C LYS A 2 -5.40 19.36 3.01
N LEU A 3 -5.08 18.11 2.70
CA LEU A 3 -6.05 17.03 2.77
C LEU A 3 -6.52 16.84 4.21
N SER A 4 -7.80 16.50 4.41
CA SER A 4 -8.26 16.04 5.70
C SER A 4 -7.54 14.74 6.08
N LYS A 5 -7.46 14.44 7.37
CA LYS A 5 -6.79 13.21 7.84
C LYS A 5 -7.42 11.96 7.23
N ILE A 6 -8.74 11.95 7.05
CA ILE A 6 -9.47 10.81 6.48
C ILE A 6 -9.11 10.63 5.00
N LYS A 7 -9.13 11.70 4.21
CA LYS A 7 -8.77 11.65 2.78
C LYS A 7 -7.31 11.23 2.60
N MET A 8 -6.42 11.75 3.43
CA MET A 8 -5.00 11.37 3.43
C MET A 8 -4.82 9.89 3.73
N PHE A 9 -5.53 9.37 4.72
CA PHE A 9 -5.51 7.95 5.08
C PHE A 9 -5.92 7.08 3.89
N PHE A 10 -7.06 7.34 3.27
CA PHE A 10 -7.53 6.55 2.13
C PHE A 10 -6.61 6.66 0.93
N LYS A 11 -6.11 7.85 0.64
CA LYS A 11 -5.31 8.09 -0.55
C LYS A 11 -3.93 7.44 -0.48
N PHE A 12 -3.24 7.58 0.65
CA PHE A 12 -1.89 7.03 0.82
C PHE A 12 -1.89 5.55 1.18
N ASN A 13 -3.02 5.01 1.62
CA ASN A 13 -3.17 3.61 2.00
C ASN A 13 -3.98 2.79 0.98
N LYS A 14 -4.22 3.32 -0.22
CA LYS A 14 -5.02 2.62 -1.22
C LYS A 14 -4.56 1.18 -1.45
N TYR A 15 -3.26 0.99 -1.67
CA TYR A 15 -2.70 -0.34 -1.88
C TYR A 15 -2.68 -1.17 -0.61
N SER A 16 -2.45 -0.55 0.54
CA SER A 16 -2.47 -1.24 1.84
C SER A 16 -3.86 -1.79 2.15
N ILE A 17 -4.91 -1.03 1.85
CA ILE A 17 -6.30 -1.47 2.03
C ILE A 17 -6.62 -2.64 1.11
N ILE A 18 -6.23 -2.55 -0.17
CA ILE A 18 -6.47 -3.62 -1.15
C ILE A 18 -5.74 -4.90 -0.72
N GLU A 19 -4.47 -4.81 -0.32
CA GLU A 19 -3.68 -5.95 0.12
C GLU A 19 -4.27 -6.58 1.40
N THR A 20 -4.75 -5.76 2.33
CA THR A 20 -5.38 -6.25 3.57
C THR A 20 -6.68 -6.99 3.26
N VAL A 21 -7.53 -6.44 2.41
CA VAL A 21 -8.78 -7.08 1.99
C VAL A 21 -8.49 -8.41 1.29
N TRP A 22 -7.52 -8.43 0.39
CA TRP A 22 -7.08 -9.65 -0.29
C TRP A 22 -6.60 -10.72 0.69
N SER A 23 -5.78 -10.33 1.68
CA SER A 23 -5.25 -11.24 2.69
C SER A 23 -6.36 -11.83 3.57
N ILE A 24 -7.31 -11.01 3.99
CA ILE A 24 -8.49 -11.46 4.76
C ILE A 24 -9.33 -12.42 3.93
N GLY A 25 -9.57 -12.10 2.66
CA GLY A 25 -10.31 -12.97 1.74
C GLY A 25 -9.62 -14.32 1.56
N SER A 26 -8.31 -14.33 1.39
CA SER A 26 -7.52 -15.56 1.29
C SER A 26 -7.60 -16.40 2.56
N LEU A 27 -7.56 -15.75 3.74
CA LEU A 27 -7.69 -16.45 5.03
C LEU A 27 -9.08 -17.10 5.16
N ILE A 28 -10.14 -16.41 4.74
CA ILE A 28 -11.49 -16.96 4.76
C ILE A 28 -11.59 -18.19 3.85
N VAL A 29 -11.02 -18.13 2.65
CA VAL A 29 -11.00 -19.26 1.71
C VAL A 29 -10.24 -20.44 2.31
N ASP A 30 -9.08 -20.23 2.89
CA ASP A 30 -8.28 -21.28 3.54
C ASP A 30 -9.07 -21.95 4.67
N THR A 31 -9.79 -21.16 5.48
CA THR A 31 -10.61 -21.67 6.59
C THR A 31 -11.77 -22.49 6.07
N LEU A 32 -12.44 -22.05 5.00
CA LEU A 32 -13.53 -22.79 4.38
C LEU A 32 -13.06 -24.13 3.80
N MET A 33 -11.88 -24.16 3.20
CA MET A 33 -11.29 -25.40 2.69
C MET A 33 -11.02 -26.38 3.82
N LEU A 34 -10.43 -25.93 4.91
CA LEU A 34 -10.21 -26.78 6.10
C LEU A 34 -11.52 -27.29 6.68
N HIS A 35 -12.53 -26.44 6.78
CA HIS A 35 -13.85 -26.83 7.28
C HIS A 35 -14.47 -27.91 6.39
N HIS A 36 -14.35 -27.77 5.07
CA HIS A 36 -14.85 -28.76 4.10
C HIS A 36 -14.21 -30.14 4.32
N TRP A 37 -12.93 -30.18 4.70
CA TRP A 37 -12.20 -31.43 4.97
C TRP A 37 -12.30 -31.89 6.42
N GLY A 38 -13.21 -31.33 7.24
CA GLY A 38 -13.42 -31.69 8.63
C GLY A 38 -12.25 -31.38 9.55
N TRP A 39 -11.52 -30.30 9.25
CA TRP A 39 -10.37 -29.84 10.03
C TRP A 39 -9.19 -30.83 10.03
N THR A 40 -9.13 -31.70 9.01
CA THR A 40 -8.04 -32.66 8.81
C THR A 40 -7.40 -32.44 7.45
N PHE A 41 -6.39 -33.26 7.13
CA PHE A 41 -5.81 -33.24 5.79
C PHE A 41 -6.79 -33.81 4.76
N ALA A 42 -6.73 -33.29 3.54
CA ALA A 42 -7.48 -33.83 2.43
C ALA A 42 -7.03 -35.28 2.13
N PRO A 43 -7.96 -36.14 1.62
CA PRO A 43 -7.62 -37.54 1.36
C PRO A 43 -6.60 -37.73 0.24
N VAL A 44 -6.40 -36.70 -0.61
CA VAL A 44 -5.49 -36.77 -1.76
C VAL A 44 -4.32 -35.82 -1.53
N TRP A 45 -3.09 -36.30 -1.72
CA TRP A 45 -1.89 -35.56 -1.38
C TRP A 45 -1.71 -34.23 -2.17
N TYR A 46 -2.11 -34.20 -3.44
CA TYR A 46 -1.97 -32.97 -4.23
C TYR A 46 -2.90 -31.84 -3.74
N LEU A 47 -4.04 -32.17 -3.16
CA LEU A 47 -4.91 -31.16 -2.54
C LEU A 47 -4.26 -30.53 -1.31
N ASN A 48 -3.54 -31.33 -0.54
CA ASN A 48 -2.76 -30.83 0.61
C ASN A 48 -1.63 -29.89 0.15
N VAL A 49 -0.95 -30.22 -0.96
CA VAL A 49 0.09 -29.35 -1.53
C VAL A 49 -0.52 -28.02 -1.99
N MET A 50 -1.65 -28.06 -2.69
CA MET A 50 -2.35 -26.85 -3.11
C MET A 50 -2.78 -25.98 -1.91
N PHE A 51 -3.30 -26.62 -0.87
CA PHE A 51 -3.69 -25.92 0.36
C PHE A 51 -2.47 -25.25 1.01
N ALA A 52 -1.33 -25.94 1.10
CA ALA A 52 -0.09 -25.39 1.64
C ALA A 52 0.36 -24.14 0.85
N LEU A 53 0.26 -24.19 -0.49
CA LEU A 53 0.57 -23.03 -1.33
C LEU A 53 -0.38 -21.85 -1.06
N CYS A 54 -1.67 -22.14 -0.88
CA CYS A 54 -2.66 -21.09 -0.53
C CYS A 54 -2.35 -20.45 0.82
N VAL A 55 -1.94 -21.23 1.81
CA VAL A 55 -1.53 -20.73 3.13
C VAL A 55 -0.29 -19.85 3.00
N PHE A 56 0.70 -20.26 2.20
CA PHE A 56 1.88 -19.45 1.92
C PHE A 56 1.52 -18.10 1.30
N ILE A 57 0.64 -18.10 0.33
CA ILE A 57 0.16 -16.87 -0.33
C ILE A 57 -0.53 -15.95 0.69
N THR A 58 -1.33 -16.52 1.59
CA THR A 58 -2.01 -15.77 2.64
C THR A 58 -1.01 -15.11 3.60
N PHE A 59 -0.01 -15.85 4.08
CA PHE A 59 1.04 -15.28 4.94
C PHE A 59 1.85 -14.21 4.23
N TYR A 60 2.20 -14.43 2.98
CA TYR A 60 2.90 -13.44 2.16
C TYR A 60 2.08 -12.15 2.01
N GLY A 61 0.76 -12.28 1.78
CA GLY A 61 -0.14 -11.13 1.70
C GLY A 61 -0.19 -10.33 2.99
N PHE A 62 -0.29 -10.99 4.15
CA PHE A 62 -0.26 -10.32 5.45
C PHE A 62 1.08 -9.63 5.70
N PHE A 63 2.19 -10.27 5.34
CA PHE A 63 3.51 -9.67 5.49
C PHE A 63 3.65 -8.40 4.65
N ARG A 64 3.24 -8.44 3.38
CA ARG A 64 3.25 -7.27 2.51
C ARG A 64 2.33 -6.17 3.02
N SER A 65 1.15 -6.53 3.49
CA SER A 65 0.20 -5.60 4.08
C SER A 65 0.81 -4.87 5.28
N PHE A 66 1.49 -5.60 6.17
CA PHE A 66 2.16 -5.02 7.33
C PHE A 66 3.23 -4.01 6.93
N ILE A 67 4.06 -4.33 5.94
CA ILE A 67 5.09 -3.42 5.43
C ILE A 67 4.43 -2.17 4.81
N SER A 68 3.37 -2.35 4.06
CA SER A 68 2.64 -1.26 3.40
C SER A 68 2.04 -0.29 4.44
N TRP A 69 1.46 -0.82 5.52
CA TRP A 69 0.94 0.01 6.61
C TRP A 69 2.05 0.77 7.35
N LYS A 70 3.22 0.16 7.53
CA LYS A 70 4.39 0.85 8.11
C LYS A 70 4.86 2.01 7.22
N ALA A 71 4.84 1.83 5.91
CA ALA A 71 5.24 2.88 4.98
C ALA A 71 4.29 4.10 5.01
N TYR A 72 3.05 3.92 5.43
CA TYR A 72 2.10 5.02 5.56
C TYR A 72 2.59 6.13 6.48
N LYS A 73 3.16 5.77 7.62
CA LYS A 73 3.66 6.75 8.58
C LYS A 73 4.72 7.66 7.93
N VAL A 74 5.62 7.07 7.17
CA VAL A 74 6.66 7.80 6.45
C VAL A 74 6.05 8.72 5.39
N ARG A 75 5.10 8.23 4.61
CA ARG A 75 4.40 9.03 3.59
C ARG A 75 3.67 10.23 4.19
N LYS A 76 2.99 10.01 5.30
CA LYS A 76 2.27 11.06 6.02
C LYS A 76 3.21 12.15 6.51
N GLU A 77 4.31 11.78 7.15
CA GLU A 77 5.32 12.72 7.65
C GLU A 77 5.95 13.51 6.49
N ASP A 78 6.31 12.84 5.41
CA ASP A 78 6.89 13.49 4.22
C ASP A 78 5.90 14.47 3.59
N TYR A 79 4.63 14.10 3.49
CA TYR A 79 3.61 14.99 2.96
C TYR A 79 3.47 16.26 3.81
N ILE A 80 3.33 16.11 5.12
CA ILE A 80 3.15 17.24 6.04
C ILE A 80 4.36 18.17 6.01
N ARG A 81 5.57 17.60 6.09
CA ARG A 81 6.82 18.36 6.07
C ARG A 81 7.01 19.11 4.77
N THR A 82 6.79 18.45 3.64
CA THR A 82 6.99 19.06 2.32
C THR A 82 5.93 20.12 2.05
N THR A 83 4.68 19.90 2.46
CA THR A 83 3.62 20.91 2.34
C THR A 83 3.99 22.17 3.13
N ALA A 84 4.43 22.02 4.36
CA ALA A 84 4.86 23.16 5.18
C ALA A 84 6.02 23.91 4.54
N MET A 85 6.99 23.19 3.98
CA MET A 85 8.15 23.80 3.31
C MET A 85 7.73 24.55 2.04
N PHE A 86 6.83 24.00 1.24
CA PHE A 86 6.35 24.65 0.02
C PHE A 86 5.49 25.88 0.32
N GLU A 87 4.71 25.86 1.39
CA GLU A 87 3.95 27.01 1.84
C GLU A 87 4.87 28.16 2.30
N LYS A 88 5.99 27.82 2.94
CA LYS A 88 6.92 28.80 3.48
C LYS A 88 7.91 29.34 2.44
N TYR A 89 8.46 28.47 1.60
CA TYR A 89 9.57 28.82 0.68
C TYR A 89 9.20 28.74 -0.79
N GLY A 90 7.99 28.32 -1.13
CA GLY A 90 7.56 28.08 -2.49
C GLY A 90 7.85 26.66 -2.98
N VAL A 91 7.23 26.32 -4.10
CA VAL A 91 7.33 24.97 -4.67
C VAL A 91 8.67 24.79 -5.38
N LYS A 92 9.39 23.72 -5.05
CA LYS A 92 10.64 23.32 -5.72
C LYS A 92 10.40 22.07 -6.54
N LYS A 93 10.49 22.19 -7.86
CA LYS A 93 10.29 21.05 -8.79
C LYS A 93 11.31 19.93 -8.60
N SER A 94 12.55 20.27 -8.20
CA SER A 94 13.59 19.29 -7.94
C SER A 94 13.22 18.32 -6.82
N ILE A 95 12.58 18.82 -5.76
CA ILE A 95 12.12 18.00 -4.64
C ILE A 95 11.01 17.06 -5.10
N LEU A 96 10.05 17.56 -5.88
CA LEU A 96 8.97 16.74 -6.45
C LEU A 96 9.52 15.66 -7.37
N TYR A 97 10.51 15.98 -8.19
CA TYR A 97 11.16 15.02 -9.07
C TYR A 97 11.84 13.90 -8.28
N ASN A 98 12.61 14.25 -7.24
CA ASN A 98 13.26 13.28 -6.39
C ASN A 98 12.27 12.37 -5.66
N MET A 99 11.15 12.93 -5.16
CA MET A 99 10.09 12.14 -4.53
C MET A 99 9.43 11.18 -5.52
N GLN A 100 9.29 11.60 -6.79
CA GLN A 100 8.71 10.77 -7.83
C GLN A 100 9.60 9.56 -8.19
N THR A 101 10.92 9.68 -8.05
CA THR A 101 11.84 8.57 -8.30
C THR A 101 11.86 7.54 -7.17
N GLU A 102 11.41 7.89 -5.97
CA GLU A 102 11.35 6.98 -4.83
C GLU A 102 10.00 6.25 -4.81
N PRO A 103 9.99 4.90 -4.79
CA PRO A 103 8.73 4.14 -4.83
C PRO A 103 7.75 4.48 -3.71
N CYS A 104 8.26 4.77 -2.50
CA CYS A 104 7.41 5.08 -1.35
C CYS A 104 6.82 6.48 -1.38
N SER A 105 7.38 7.40 -2.16
CA SER A 105 7.00 8.80 -2.18
C SER A 105 6.26 9.24 -3.45
N GLN A 106 6.02 8.33 -4.40
CA GLN A 106 5.34 8.66 -5.67
C GLN A 106 3.95 9.23 -5.46
N GLU A 107 3.15 8.62 -4.58
CA GLU A 107 1.79 9.09 -4.30
C GLU A 107 1.80 10.45 -3.61
N VAL A 108 2.77 10.68 -2.73
CA VAL A 108 2.96 11.96 -2.05
C VAL A 108 3.31 13.05 -3.07
N ALA A 109 4.21 12.76 -4.01
CA ALA A 109 4.58 13.70 -5.08
C ALA A 109 3.39 14.07 -5.96
N LYS A 110 2.59 13.08 -6.36
CA LYS A 110 1.37 13.31 -7.15
C LYS A 110 0.37 14.20 -6.42
N GLN A 111 0.19 13.96 -5.13
CA GLN A 111 -0.73 14.75 -4.32
C GLN A 111 -0.25 16.18 -4.13
N LEU A 112 1.04 16.37 -3.89
CA LEU A 112 1.62 17.72 -3.76
C LEU A 112 1.52 18.51 -5.06
N ALA A 113 1.79 17.85 -6.18
CA ALA A 113 1.65 18.49 -7.49
C ALA A 113 0.21 18.96 -7.73
N LYS A 114 -0.77 18.16 -7.34
CA LYS A 114 -2.18 18.52 -7.46
C LYS A 114 -2.56 19.66 -6.53
N ASP A 115 -2.09 19.64 -5.28
CA ASP A 115 -2.41 20.66 -4.28
C ASP A 115 -1.83 22.04 -4.63
N PHE A 116 -0.65 22.05 -5.24
CA PHE A 116 0.04 23.30 -5.61
C PHE A 116 -0.08 23.65 -7.10
N ASN A 117 -0.92 22.92 -7.86
CA ASN A 117 -1.14 23.13 -9.30
C ASN A 117 0.16 23.14 -10.12
N VAL A 118 1.05 22.21 -9.86
CA VAL A 118 2.32 22.05 -10.57
C VAL A 118 2.26 20.78 -11.41
N GLU A 119 2.74 20.86 -12.67
CA GLU A 119 2.89 19.66 -13.49
C GLU A 119 4.13 18.87 -13.05
N LEU A 120 3.96 17.56 -12.90
CA LEU A 120 5.07 16.67 -12.65
C LEU A 120 5.82 16.40 -13.95
N GLU A 121 7.16 16.51 -13.90
CA GLU A 121 7.99 16.10 -15.01
C GLU A 121 7.93 14.57 -15.16
N LYS A 122 7.73 14.10 -16.39
CA LYS A 122 7.74 12.68 -16.67
C LYS A 122 9.16 12.15 -16.50
N ILE A 123 9.28 11.05 -15.75
CA ILE A 123 10.53 10.33 -15.65
C ILE A 123 10.75 9.62 -16.97
N ASN A 124 11.82 9.96 -17.66
CA ASN A 124 12.24 9.23 -18.85
C ASN A 124 12.96 7.97 -18.42
N ASP A 125 12.31 6.84 -18.62
CA ASP A 125 12.90 5.53 -18.40
C ASP A 125 13.85 5.16 -19.56
#